data_07b4cc3ebfef9c3f294eb06ecafe5ae2
#
_entry.id   07b4cc3ebfef9c3f294eb06ecafe5ae2
#
_cell.length_a   1.000
_cell.length_b   1.000
_cell.length_c   1.000
_cell.angle_alpha   90.00
_cell.angle_beta   90.00
_cell.angle_gamma   90.00
#
_symmetry.space_group_name_H-M   'P 1'
#
loop_
_entity.id
_entity.type
_entity.pdbx_description
1 polymer ?
#
loop_
_entity_poly.entity_id
_entity_poly.type
_entity_poly.pdbx_seq_one_letter_code
_entity_poly.pdbx_strand_id
1 'polypeptide(L)'
;MPYVKAKDGVDIYYEVSGHGTPFLFLSETACDGAVWNLYQTPEFARDHRVIILDYRGTGLSGKPSSKYSTDMFADDAATVLDHLGLEDAVVCGHSMGGRVAQLLALDYPRKVSKLILASSGAAHPGDRGIPLRIAKEMVEMGYERYVREHTIVVGWTEIYARNHMNQIEKYLQVRMANLCPVEFYFRHVLARQEHDTSARLKDIKVPTLIFVGDDDHFVVSDMSHRSGADILAKGIPNSKLVVLPGERHSYFYTEPEKGPRYDPRIPKGKLSRASLKEI
;
A
#
# COMPACT_ATOMS: atom_id res chain seq x y z
N MET A 1 -4.38 -22.99 9.66
CA MET A 1 -4.56 -22.64 8.23
C MET A 1 -4.44 -21.14 8.11
N PRO A 2 -3.91 -20.60 7.05
CA PRO A 2 -3.65 -19.14 6.92
C PRO A 2 -4.91 -18.32 6.58
N TYR A 3 -6.03 -18.61 7.25
CA TYR A 3 -7.30 -17.90 7.09
C TYR A 3 -7.90 -17.56 8.43
N VAL A 4 -8.54 -16.39 8.50
CA VAL A 4 -9.40 -15.97 9.60
C VAL A 4 -10.75 -15.51 9.06
N LYS A 5 -11.83 -15.72 9.81
CA LYS A 5 -13.15 -15.16 9.49
C LYS A 5 -13.20 -13.70 9.90
N ALA A 6 -13.47 -12.81 8.95
CA ALA A 6 -13.87 -11.44 9.24
C ALA A 6 -15.20 -11.40 10.02
N LYS A 7 -15.55 -10.25 10.59
CA LYS A 7 -16.79 -10.06 11.39
C LYS A 7 -18.07 -10.45 10.64
N ASP A 8 -18.07 -10.33 9.31
CA ASP A 8 -19.17 -10.69 8.42
C ASP A 8 -19.04 -12.11 7.81
N GLY A 9 -18.09 -12.91 8.29
CA GLY A 9 -17.88 -14.30 7.91
C GLY A 9 -17.03 -14.51 6.66
N VAL A 10 -16.50 -13.46 6.03
CA VAL A 10 -15.60 -13.56 4.89
C VAL A 10 -14.26 -14.15 5.33
N ASP A 11 -13.72 -15.09 4.54
CA ASP A 11 -12.38 -15.64 4.78
C ASP A 11 -11.32 -14.64 4.35
N ILE A 12 -10.46 -14.23 5.25
CA ILE A 12 -9.30 -13.38 4.99
C ILE A 12 -8.05 -14.23 5.04
N TYR A 13 -7.34 -14.30 3.92
CA TYR A 13 -6.06 -14.96 3.81
C TYR A 13 -4.93 -14.07 4.35
N TYR A 14 -3.99 -14.67 5.07
CA TYR A 14 -2.78 -13.98 5.54
C TYR A 14 -1.60 -14.93 5.59
N GLU A 15 -0.40 -14.38 5.55
CA GLU A 15 0.86 -15.10 5.77
C GLU A 15 1.63 -14.48 6.94
N VAL A 16 2.40 -15.31 7.63
CA VAL A 16 3.30 -14.88 8.71
C VAL A 16 4.69 -15.42 8.44
N SER A 17 5.69 -14.55 8.51
CA SER A 17 7.10 -14.91 8.30
C SER A 17 7.98 -14.27 9.37
N GLY A 18 9.02 -14.98 9.82
CA GLY A 18 9.94 -14.46 10.83
C GLY A 18 9.39 -14.46 12.25
N HIS A 19 10.07 -13.73 13.12
CA HIS A 19 9.76 -13.64 14.56
C HIS A 19 10.18 -12.26 15.10
N GLY A 20 9.70 -11.89 16.29
CA GLY A 20 10.02 -10.59 16.92
C GLY A 20 8.84 -9.62 16.88
N THR A 21 9.12 -8.31 16.78
CA THR A 21 8.10 -7.27 16.76
C THR A 21 7.15 -7.45 15.57
N PRO A 22 5.82 -7.39 15.78
CA PRO A 22 4.86 -7.50 14.69
C PRO A 22 5.04 -6.39 13.66
N PHE A 23 5.03 -6.76 12.37
CA PHE A 23 5.14 -5.84 11.26
C PHE A 23 4.11 -6.20 10.19
N LEU A 24 3.09 -5.36 10.02
CA LEU A 24 2.01 -5.56 9.06
C LEU A 24 2.25 -4.74 7.80
N PHE A 25 2.26 -5.40 6.64
CA PHE A 25 2.24 -4.75 5.33
C PHE A 25 0.85 -4.76 4.70
N LEU A 26 0.41 -3.61 4.21
CA LEU A 26 -0.88 -3.39 3.55
C LEU A 26 -0.67 -2.92 2.11
N SER A 27 -1.21 -3.68 1.17
CA SER A 27 -0.97 -3.53 -0.28
C SER A 27 -1.75 -2.37 -0.90
N GLU A 28 -1.41 -2.05 -2.13
CA GLU A 28 -2.09 -1.05 -2.96
C GLU A 28 -3.45 -1.56 -3.50
N THR A 29 -4.14 -0.72 -4.27
CA THR A 29 -5.47 -1.01 -4.83
C THR A 29 -5.48 -2.31 -5.63
N ALA A 30 -6.39 -3.22 -5.28
CA ALA A 30 -6.63 -4.49 -5.97
C ALA A 30 -5.37 -5.36 -6.17
N CYS A 31 -4.44 -5.27 -5.22
CA CYS A 31 -3.21 -6.04 -5.18
C CYS A 31 -3.22 -6.95 -3.95
N ASP A 32 -2.82 -8.20 -4.11
CA ASP A 32 -2.68 -9.14 -3.01
C ASP A 32 -1.40 -8.89 -2.19
N GLY A 33 -1.23 -9.61 -1.09
CA GLY A 33 -0.08 -9.49 -0.21
C GLY A 33 1.22 -10.05 -0.78
N ALA A 34 1.15 -10.91 -1.80
CA ALA A 34 2.31 -11.63 -2.34
C ALA A 34 3.40 -10.71 -2.90
N VAL A 35 3.05 -9.50 -3.35
CA VAL A 35 4.02 -8.51 -3.85
C VAL A 35 5.07 -8.14 -2.82
N TRP A 36 4.74 -8.18 -1.52
CA TRP A 36 5.67 -7.89 -0.44
C TRP A 36 6.75 -8.97 -0.27
N ASN A 37 6.48 -10.19 -0.76
CA ASN A 37 7.42 -11.32 -0.71
C ASN A 37 8.61 -11.15 -1.67
N LEU A 38 8.56 -10.18 -2.60
CA LEU A 38 9.66 -9.93 -3.50
C LEU A 38 10.91 -9.38 -2.79
N TYR A 39 10.71 -8.40 -1.89
CA TYR A 39 11.84 -7.70 -1.28
C TYR A 39 11.65 -7.43 0.22
N GLN A 40 10.44 -7.01 0.66
CA GLN A 40 10.20 -6.56 2.02
C GLN A 40 10.11 -7.72 3.01
N THR A 41 9.28 -8.71 2.75
CA THR A 41 9.13 -9.86 3.65
C THR A 41 10.47 -10.55 3.94
N PRO A 42 11.31 -10.90 2.95
CA PRO A 42 12.61 -11.55 3.23
C PRO A 42 13.56 -10.68 4.05
N GLU A 43 13.52 -9.36 3.88
CA GLU A 43 14.39 -8.45 4.62
C GLU A 43 13.92 -8.25 6.05
N PHE A 44 12.62 -8.00 6.24
CA PHE A 44 12.07 -7.68 7.56
C PHE A 44 11.87 -8.92 8.43
N ALA A 45 11.61 -10.10 7.84
CA ALA A 45 11.43 -11.35 8.59
C ALA A 45 12.69 -11.83 9.34
N ARG A 46 13.85 -11.17 9.14
CA ARG A 46 15.09 -11.48 9.87
C ARG A 46 15.00 -11.12 11.35
N ASP A 47 14.18 -10.10 11.71
CA ASP A 47 14.06 -9.57 13.08
C ASP A 47 12.66 -9.07 13.43
N HIS A 48 11.69 -9.25 12.53
CA HIS A 48 10.28 -8.93 12.75
C HIS A 48 9.40 -10.14 12.45
N ARG A 49 8.29 -10.23 13.14
CA ARG A 49 7.17 -11.10 12.76
C ARG A 49 6.36 -10.38 11.69
N VAL A 50 6.69 -10.62 10.44
CA VAL A 50 6.05 -9.99 9.27
C VAL A 50 4.70 -10.64 8.99
N ILE A 51 3.68 -9.82 8.83
CA ILE A 51 2.33 -10.22 8.45
C ILE A 51 2.00 -9.53 7.12
N ILE A 52 1.53 -10.30 6.16
CA ILE A 52 0.88 -9.81 4.94
C ILE A 52 -0.50 -10.42 4.85
N LEU A 53 -1.44 -9.73 4.22
CA LEU A 53 -2.79 -10.24 4.00
C LEU A 53 -3.29 -9.89 2.60
N ASP A 54 -4.23 -10.68 2.11
CA ASP A 54 -5.00 -10.36 0.94
C ASP A 54 -6.28 -9.66 1.38
N TYR A 55 -6.56 -8.49 0.82
CA TYR A 55 -7.86 -7.86 1.05
C TYR A 55 -8.98 -8.73 0.50
N ARG A 56 -10.18 -8.64 1.09
CA ARG A 56 -11.37 -9.19 0.45
C ARG A 56 -11.46 -8.73 -1.01
N GLY A 57 -11.78 -9.64 -1.92
CA GLY A 57 -11.80 -9.37 -3.35
C GLY A 57 -10.46 -9.62 -4.07
N THR A 58 -9.34 -9.82 -3.37
CA THR A 58 -8.03 -10.09 -3.97
C THR A 58 -7.49 -11.45 -3.59
N GLY A 59 -6.45 -11.91 -4.28
CA GLY A 59 -5.67 -13.09 -3.97
C GLY A 59 -6.50 -14.30 -3.56
N LEU A 60 -6.18 -14.87 -2.42
CA LEU A 60 -6.82 -16.05 -1.83
C LEU A 60 -7.96 -15.71 -0.85
N SER A 61 -8.17 -14.43 -0.54
CA SER A 61 -9.28 -14.00 0.32
C SER A 61 -10.64 -14.15 -0.36
N GLY A 62 -11.69 -14.25 0.46
CA GLY A 62 -13.08 -14.29 0.02
C GLY A 62 -13.47 -13.07 -0.84
N LYS A 63 -14.40 -13.29 -1.79
CA LYS A 63 -14.80 -12.29 -2.78
C LYS A 63 -16.31 -12.04 -2.72
N PRO A 64 -16.85 -11.47 -1.62
CA PRO A 64 -18.28 -11.18 -1.52
C PRO A 64 -18.69 -10.06 -2.46
N SER A 65 -19.88 -10.18 -3.05
CA SER A 65 -20.44 -9.18 -4.00
C SER A 65 -21.03 -7.94 -3.31
N SER A 66 -20.63 -7.64 -2.07
CA SER A 66 -21.04 -6.44 -1.34
C SER A 66 -20.24 -5.19 -1.78
N LYS A 67 -20.71 -4.01 -1.38
CA LYS A 67 -19.91 -2.78 -1.46
C LYS A 67 -18.69 -2.91 -0.53
N TYR A 68 -17.52 -2.44 -0.99
CA TYR A 68 -16.30 -2.37 -0.16
C TYR A 68 -16.05 -0.96 0.34
N SER A 69 -15.36 -0.85 1.46
CA SER A 69 -14.83 0.40 1.98
C SER A 69 -13.44 0.18 2.59
N THR A 70 -12.68 1.25 2.75
CA THR A 70 -11.38 1.21 3.44
C THR A 70 -11.54 0.87 4.91
N ASP A 71 -12.69 1.18 5.52
CA ASP A 71 -13.03 0.79 6.89
C ASP A 71 -13.15 -0.73 7.01
N MET A 72 -13.82 -1.39 6.04
CA MET A 72 -13.90 -2.86 6.01
C MET A 72 -12.51 -3.49 5.89
N PHE A 73 -11.63 -2.93 5.09
CA PHE A 73 -10.26 -3.42 4.97
C PHE A 73 -9.46 -3.22 6.26
N ALA A 74 -9.69 -2.14 7.00
CA ALA A 74 -9.09 -1.93 8.31
C ALA A 74 -9.63 -2.89 9.36
N ASP A 75 -10.94 -3.17 9.35
CA ASP A 75 -11.58 -4.20 10.17
C ASP A 75 -11.01 -5.60 9.90
N ASP A 76 -10.81 -5.94 8.62
CA ASP A 76 -10.20 -7.21 8.22
C ASP A 76 -8.76 -7.34 8.74
N ALA A 77 -7.95 -6.28 8.59
CA ALA A 77 -6.58 -6.23 9.10
C ALA A 77 -6.54 -6.35 10.64
N ALA A 78 -7.43 -5.63 11.34
CA ALA A 78 -7.57 -5.75 12.79
C ALA A 78 -7.94 -7.17 13.21
N THR A 79 -8.86 -7.82 12.48
CA THR A 79 -9.26 -9.21 12.74
C THR A 79 -8.10 -10.19 12.58
N VAL A 80 -7.22 -10.00 11.59
CA VAL A 80 -6.00 -10.81 11.43
C VAL A 80 -5.08 -10.62 12.65
N LEU A 81 -4.85 -9.38 13.08
CA LEU A 81 -4.01 -9.09 14.25
C LEU A 81 -4.62 -9.67 15.54
N ASP A 82 -5.95 -9.57 15.73
CA ASP A 82 -6.66 -10.19 16.87
C ASP A 82 -6.50 -11.71 16.88
N HIS A 83 -6.69 -12.36 15.72
CA HIS A 83 -6.55 -13.81 15.58
C HIS A 83 -5.15 -14.29 15.94
N LEU A 84 -4.13 -13.48 15.61
CA LEU A 84 -2.73 -13.77 15.93
C LEU A 84 -2.32 -13.38 17.36
N GLY A 85 -3.24 -12.75 18.13
CA GLY A 85 -2.97 -12.25 19.49
C GLY A 85 -1.95 -11.11 19.50
N LEU A 86 -1.95 -10.25 18.47
CA LEU A 86 -0.96 -9.19 18.28
C LEU A 86 -1.53 -7.81 18.60
N GLU A 87 -0.75 -7.08 19.36
CA GLU A 87 -0.89 -5.65 19.65
C GLU A 87 0.41 -4.94 19.24
N ASP A 88 0.43 -3.61 19.25
CA ASP A 88 1.63 -2.80 19.04
C ASP A 88 2.42 -3.09 17.74
N ALA A 89 1.72 -3.43 16.65
CA ALA A 89 2.37 -3.70 15.38
C ALA A 89 2.93 -2.41 14.74
N VAL A 90 4.07 -2.51 14.07
CA VAL A 90 4.46 -1.53 13.06
C VAL A 90 3.61 -1.79 11.82
N VAL A 91 2.90 -0.77 11.33
CA VAL A 91 2.01 -0.90 10.17
C VAL A 91 2.54 -0.07 9.01
N CYS A 92 2.82 -0.73 7.90
CA CYS A 92 3.24 -0.08 6.66
C CYS A 92 2.17 -0.26 5.58
N GLY A 93 1.59 0.85 5.12
CA GLY A 93 0.62 0.85 4.05
C GLY A 93 1.10 1.60 2.82
N HIS A 94 1.03 0.97 1.65
CA HIS A 94 1.34 1.56 0.35
C HIS A 94 0.06 1.95 -0.40
N SER A 95 0.00 3.17 -0.92
CA SER A 95 -1.13 3.65 -1.72
C SER A 95 -2.48 3.53 -0.97
N MET A 96 -3.42 2.72 -1.46
CA MET A 96 -4.66 2.39 -0.75
C MET A 96 -4.37 1.77 0.64
N GLY A 97 -3.35 0.93 0.75
CA GLY A 97 -2.94 0.37 2.04
C GLY A 97 -2.57 1.43 3.08
N GLY A 98 -2.02 2.57 2.65
CA GLY A 98 -1.78 3.70 3.55
C GLY A 98 -3.07 4.36 4.06
N ARG A 99 -4.15 4.33 3.29
CA ARG A 99 -5.49 4.77 3.73
C ARG A 99 -6.07 3.81 4.77
N VAL A 100 -5.95 2.51 4.51
CA VAL A 100 -6.35 1.46 5.45
C VAL A 100 -5.54 1.55 6.76
N ALA A 101 -4.23 1.78 6.66
CA ALA A 101 -3.33 1.94 7.81
C ALA A 101 -3.71 3.15 8.70
N GLN A 102 -4.17 4.26 8.10
CA GLN A 102 -4.69 5.42 8.84
C GLN A 102 -5.92 5.02 9.67
N LEU A 103 -6.89 4.32 9.08
CA LEU A 103 -8.08 3.85 9.78
C LEU A 103 -7.74 2.83 10.87
N LEU A 104 -6.79 1.92 10.59
CA LEU A 104 -6.31 0.99 11.61
C LEU A 104 -5.72 1.73 12.82
N ALA A 105 -4.92 2.78 12.59
CA ALA A 105 -4.36 3.59 13.68
C ALA A 105 -5.41 4.43 14.42
N LEU A 106 -6.47 4.88 13.74
CA LEU A 106 -7.55 5.68 14.30
C LEU A 106 -8.56 4.84 15.10
N ASP A 107 -8.96 3.70 14.56
CA ASP A 107 -10.07 2.91 15.09
C ASP A 107 -9.58 1.75 15.98
N TYR A 108 -8.32 1.35 15.83
CA TYR A 108 -7.67 0.28 16.59
C TYR A 108 -6.31 0.71 17.16
N PRO A 109 -6.24 1.82 17.93
CA PRO A 109 -4.97 2.43 18.33
C PRO A 109 -4.03 1.52 19.13
N ARG A 110 -4.57 0.53 19.87
CA ARG A 110 -3.73 -0.45 20.60
C ARG A 110 -3.01 -1.44 19.70
N LYS A 111 -3.45 -1.57 18.43
CA LYS A 111 -2.82 -2.49 17.47
C LYS A 111 -1.67 -1.88 16.72
N VAL A 112 -1.48 -0.56 16.80
CA VAL A 112 -0.48 0.17 16.03
C VAL A 112 0.48 0.89 16.96
N SER A 113 1.76 0.52 16.91
CA SER A 113 2.82 1.22 17.64
C SER A 113 3.50 2.30 16.82
N LYS A 114 3.65 2.07 15.51
CA LYS A 114 4.24 2.98 14.53
C LYS A 114 3.52 2.86 13.21
N LEU A 115 3.44 3.97 12.48
CA LEU A 115 2.74 4.04 11.20
C LEU A 115 3.71 4.46 10.08
N ILE A 116 3.64 3.77 8.95
CA ILE A 116 4.39 4.11 7.75
C ILE A 116 3.40 4.25 6.61
N LEU A 117 3.31 5.47 6.06
CA LEU A 117 2.40 5.83 4.99
C LEU A 117 3.22 6.11 3.73
N ALA A 118 3.10 5.23 2.75
CA ALA A 118 3.88 5.30 1.53
C ALA A 118 2.98 5.62 0.33
N SER A 119 3.29 6.69 -0.41
CA SER A 119 2.55 7.10 -1.61
C SER A 119 1.04 7.12 -1.40
N SER A 120 0.59 7.75 -0.31
CA SER A 120 -0.81 7.75 0.13
C SER A 120 -1.31 9.16 0.42
N GLY A 121 -2.58 9.28 0.77
CA GLY A 121 -3.24 10.55 1.12
C GLY A 121 -4.40 10.34 2.08
N ALA A 122 -4.87 11.42 2.70
CA ALA A 122 -5.98 11.41 3.64
C ALA A 122 -7.34 11.24 2.97
N ALA A 123 -7.47 11.70 1.73
CA ALA A 123 -8.68 11.61 0.94
C ALA A 123 -8.35 11.46 -0.53
N HIS A 124 -9.35 11.07 -1.33
CA HIS A 124 -9.20 11.14 -2.78
C HIS A 124 -9.53 12.57 -3.25
N PRO A 125 -8.69 13.15 -4.11
CA PRO A 125 -8.87 14.52 -4.56
C PRO A 125 -10.00 14.69 -5.59
N GLY A 126 -11.21 14.37 -5.20
CA GLY A 126 -12.44 14.91 -5.79
C GLY A 126 -12.88 14.49 -7.19
N ASP A 127 -12.03 13.92 -8.06
CA ASP A 127 -12.47 13.51 -9.40
C ASP A 127 -13.22 12.15 -9.36
N ARG A 128 -14.53 12.24 -9.30
CA ARG A 128 -15.42 11.08 -9.31
C ARG A 128 -15.54 10.40 -10.69
N GLY A 129 -14.94 10.96 -11.73
CA GLY A 129 -14.93 10.40 -13.09
C GLY A 129 -13.86 9.30 -13.29
N ILE A 130 -12.96 9.10 -12.33
CA ILE A 130 -11.86 8.12 -12.45
C ILE A 130 -12.36 6.70 -12.76
N PRO A 131 -13.38 6.12 -12.09
CA PRO A 131 -13.83 4.77 -12.42
C PRO A 131 -14.34 4.64 -13.87
N LEU A 132 -14.99 5.68 -14.38
CA LEU A 132 -15.49 5.68 -15.76
C LEU A 132 -14.34 5.73 -16.77
N ARG A 133 -13.30 6.54 -16.52
CA ARG A 133 -12.10 6.56 -17.38
C ARG A 133 -11.36 5.22 -17.36
N ILE A 134 -11.16 4.64 -16.20
CA ILE A 134 -10.59 3.30 -16.05
C ILE A 134 -11.41 2.28 -16.85
N ALA A 135 -12.73 2.30 -16.73
CA ALA A 135 -13.60 1.38 -17.45
C ALA A 135 -13.47 1.56 -18.96
N LYS A 136 -13.39 2.80 -19.45
CA LYS A 136 -13.20 3.09 -20.88
C LYS A 136 -11.89 2.52 -21.40
N GLU A 137 -10.77 2.76 -20.70
CA GLU A 137 -9.46 2.22 -21.06
C GLU A 137 -9.45 0.69 -21.04
N MET A 138 -10.09 0.05 -20.04
CA MET A 138 -10.22 -1.41 -19.99
C MET A 138 -11.05 -1.99 -21.14
N VAL A 139 -12.09 -1.27 -21.60
CA VAL A 139 -12.86 -1.68 -22.79
C VAL A 139 -12.02 -1.58 -24.05
N GLU A 140 -11.22 -0.53 -24.18
CA GLU A 140 -10.37 -0.29 -25.37
C GLU A 140 -9.20 -1.27 -25.50
N MET A 141 -8.54 -1.61 -24.38
CA MET A 141 -7.30 -2.41 -24.43
C MET A 141 -7.40 -3.80 -23.79
N GLY A 142 -8.46 -4.08 -23.06
CA GLY A 142 -8.61 -5.29 -22.25
C GLY A 142 -8.07 -5.13 -20.82
N TYR A 143 -8.69 -5.83 -19.86
CA TYR A 143 -8.43 -5.65 -18.44
C TYR A 143 -6.99 -5.99 -18.03
N GLU A 144 -6.49 -7.15 -18.43
CA GLU A 144 -5.13 -7.58 -18.07
C GLU A 144 -4.08 -6.62 -18.62
N ARG A 145 -4.23 -6.22 -19.86
CA ARG A 145 -3.33 -5.27 -20.52
C ARG A 145 -3.39 -3.91 -19.83
N TYR A 146 -4.60 -3.44 -19.50
CA TYR A 146 -4.78 -2.21 -18.74
C TYR A 146 -3.98 -2.26 -17.42
N VAL A 147 -4.20 -3.30 -16.59
CA VAL A 147 -3.50 -3.41 -15.29
C VAL A 147 -2.00 -3.41 -15.47
N ARG A 148 -1.51 -4.16 -16.46
CA ARG A 148 -0.07 -4.24 -16.75
C ARG A 148 0.52 -2.89 -17.17
N GLU A 149 -0.04 -2.26 -18.20
CA GLU A 149 0.48 -1.00 -18.75
C GLU A 149 0.33 0.14 -17.76
N HIS A 150 -0.82 0.25 -17.09
CA HIS A 150 -1.06 1.24 -16.06
C HIS A 150 -0.07 1.12 -14.90
N THR A 151 0.20 -0.11 -14.45
CA THR A 151 1.19 -0.37 -13.39
C THR A 151 2.58 0.11 -13.78
N ILE A 152 3.02 -0.12 -15.02
CA ILE A 152 4.33 0.34 -15.50
C ILE A 152 4.38 1.87 -15.52
N VAL A 153 3.39 2.51 -16.11
CA VAL A 153 3.36 3.97 -16.32
C VAL A 153 3.28 4.73 -15.00
N VAL A 154 2.48 4.26 -14.06
CA VAL A 154 2.33 4.89 -12.75
C VAL A 154 3.54 4.57 -11.86
N GLY A 155 4.03 3.33 -11.94
CA GLY A 155 5.01 2.79 -11.01
C GLY A 155 6.42 3.34 -11.17
N TRP A 156 6.86 3.57 -12.41
CA TRP A 156 8.26 3.89 -12.68
C TRP A 156 8.41 4.98 -13.75
N THR A 157 9.50 5.73 -13.69
CA THR A 157 9.86 6.68 -14.76
C THR A 157 10.14 5.92 -16.06
N GLU A 158 9.91 6.57 -17.21
CA GLU A 158 10.19 5.97 -18.52
C GLU A 158 11.67 5.54 -18.64
N ILE A 159 12.58 6.35 -18.11
CA ILE A 159 14.02 6.04 -18.09
C ILE A 159 14.30 4.79 -17.26
N TYR A 160 13.69 4.69 -16.07
CA TYR A 160 13.85 3.50 -15.24
C TYR A 160 13.28 2.26 -15.92
N ALA A 161 12.07 2.36 -16.46
CA ALA A 161 11.41 1.24 -17.14
C ALA A 161 12.22 0.72 -18.34
N ARG A 162 12.78 1.61 -19.16
CA ARG A 162 13.65 1.21 -20.28
C ARG A 162 14.89 0.43 -19.84
N ASN A 163 15.49 0.81 -18.72
CA ASN A 163 16.76 0.24 -18.27
C ASN A 163 16.59 -0.99 -17.35
N HIS A 164 15.41 -1.17 -16.74
CA HIS A 164 15.19 -2.16 -15.67
C HIS A 164 13.92 -2.99 -15.89
N MET A 165 13.51 -3.18 -17.14
CA MET A 165 12.28 -3.92 -17.48
C MET A 165 12.27 -5.33 -16.88
N ASN A 166 13.42 -5.98 -16.76
CA ASN A 166 13.55 -7.30 -16.14
C ASN A 166 13.14 -7.31 -14.65
N GLN A 167 13.37 -6.22 -13.92
CA GLN A 167 12.95 -6.08 -12.52
C GLN A 167 11.45 -5.81 -12.44
N ILE A 168 10.95 -4.94 -13.33
CA ILE A 168 9.52 -4.65 -13.45
C ILE A 168 8.74 -5.92 -13.80
N GLU A 169 9.26 -6.75 -14.72
CA GLU A 169 8.65 -8.03 -15.05
C GLU A 169 8.53 -8.98 -13.87
N LYS A 170 9.53 -9.05 -13.00
CA LYS A 170 9.42 -9.86 -11.76
C LYS A 170 8.25 -9.39 -10.88
N TYR A 171 8.08 -8.09 -10.72
CA TYR A 171 6.95 -7.54 -10.00
C TYR A 171 5.61 -7.84 -10.70
N LEU A 172 5.55 -7.62 -12.00
CA LEU A 172 4.35 -7.87 -12.80
C LEU A 172 3.96 -9.35 -12.78
N GLN A 173 4.92 -10.28 -12.82
CA GLN A 173 4.64 -11.71 -12.70
C GLN A 173 3.91 -12.04 -11.40
N VAL A 174 4.35 -11.49 -10.27
CA VAL A 174 3.67 -11.69 -8.98
C VAL A 174 2.29 -11.03 -8.97
N ARG A 175 2.20 -9.76 -9.39
CA ARG A 175 0.94 -9.02 -9.41
C ARG A 175 -0.11 -9.65 -10.31
N MET A 176 0.29 -10.21 -11.44
CA MET A 176 -0.63 -10.80 -12.43
C MET A 176 -0.97 -12.27 -12.14
N ALA A 177 -0.19 -12.97 -11.32
CA ALA A 177 -0.43 -14.37 -10.98
C ALA A 177 -1.80 -14.60 -10.31
N ASN A 178 -2.21 -13.65 -9.47
CA ASN A 178 -3.50 -13.65 -8.77
C ASN A 178 -4.27 -12.37 -9.09
N LEU A 179 -4.33 -12.01 -10.38
CA LEU A 179 -5.01 -10.79 -10.81
C LEU A 179 -6.42 -10.72 -10.23
N CYS A 180 -6.70 -9.65 -9.51
CA CYS A 180 -8.01 -9.36 -8.95
C CYS A 180 -9.07 -9.36 -10.07
N PRO A 181 -10.17 -10.13 -9.97
CA PRO A 181 -11.22 -10.08 -11.01
C PRO A 181 -11.76 -8.65 -11.18
N VAL A 182 -12.10 -8.27 -12.41
CA VAL A 182 -12.45 -6.88 -12.78
C VAL A 182 -13.55 -6.27 -11.92
N GLU A 183 -14.55 -7.05 -11.54
CA GLU A 183 -15.63 -6.61 -10.65
C GLU A 183 -15.08 -6.13 -9.29
N PHE A 184 -14.17 -6.90 -8.68
CA PHE A 184 -13.58 -6.56 -7.38
C PHE A 184 -12.54 -5.46 -7.51
N TYR A 185 -11.84 -5.37 -8.65
CA TYR A 185 -10.98 -4.23 -8.94
C TYR A 185 -11.76 -2.90 -8.83
N PHE A 186 -12.94 -2.82 -9.44
CA PHE A 186 -13.78 -1.62 -9.34
C PHE A 186 -14.29 -1.37 -7.92
N ARG A 187 -14.59 -2.42 -7.14
CA ARG A 187 -14.97 -2.26 -5.73
C ARG A 187 -13.85 -1.64 -4.91
N HIS A 188 -12.60 -2.04 -5.16
CA HIS A 188 -11.43 -1.43 -4.54
C HIS A 188 -11.22 0.02 -4.98
N VAL A 189 -11.38 0.32 -6.26
CA VAL A 189 -11.28 1.69 -6.79
C VAL A 189 -12.31 2.60 -6.12
N LEU A 190 -13.56 2.14 -6.00
CA LEU A 190 -14.63 2.90 -5.35
C LEU A 190 -14.37 3.07 -3.85
N ALA A 191 -13.97 2.02 -3.13
CA ALA A 191 -13.60 2.10 -1.71
C ALA A 191 -12.49 3.14 -1.47
N ARG A 192 -11.46 3.13 -2.32
CA ARG A 192 -10.38 4.13 -2.25
C ARG A 192 -10.89 5.56 -2.52
N GLN A 193 -11.82 5.74 -3.43
CA GLN A 193 -12.36 7.08 -3.76
C GLN A 193 -13.26 7.67 -2.67
N GLU A 194 -13.95 6.81 -1.93
CA GLU A 194 -14.83 7.24 -0.84
C GLU A 194 -14.08 7.49 0.47
N HIS A 195 -12.81 7.10 0.54
CA HIS A 195 -11.98 7.28 1.73
C HIS A 195 -11.76 8.76 2.03
N ASP A 196 -11.99 9.15 3.30
CA ASP A 196 -11.64 10.48 3.81
C ASP A 196 -11.37 10.43 5.33
N THR A 197 -10.12 10.64 5.70
CA THR A 197 -9.66 10.77 7.10
C THR A 197 -9.19 12.19 7.41
N SER A 198 -9.40 13.16 6.52
CA SER A 198 -8.82 14.50 6.62
C SER A 198 -9.15 15.20 7.94
N ALA A 199 -10.38 15.07 8.44
CA ALA A 199 -10.81 15.67 9.71
C ALA A 199 -10.22 14.98 10.95
N ARG A 200 -9.74 13.74 10.81
CA ARG A 200 -9.27 12.86 11.89
C ARG A 200 -7.75 12.72 11.95
N LEU A 201 -6.97 13.29 11.03
CA LEU A 201 -5.50 13.13 10.99
C LEU A 201 -4.83 13.54 12.31
N LYS A 202 -5.33 14.58 12.97
CA LYS A 202 -4.86 15.05 14.27
C LYS A 202 -5.01 14.01 15.40
N ASP A 203 -5.84 12.99 15.21
CA ASP A 203 -6.14 11.95 16.19
C ASP A 203 -5.19 10.75 16.06
N ILE A 204 -4.40 10.67 14.99
CA ILE A 204 -3.29 9.70 14.85
C ILE A 204 -2.16 10.15 15.77
N LYS A 205 -1.94 9.40 16.87
CA LYS A 205 -0.98 9.74 17.93
C LYS A 205 0.35 9.01 17.83
N VAL A 206 0.39 7.90 17.10
CA VAL A 206 1.60 7.08 16.95
C VAL A 206 2.64 7.78 16.10
N PRO A 207 3.94 7.54 16.33
CA PRO A 207 4.99 8.02 15.44
C PRO A 207 4.72 7.59 14.01
N THR A 208 4.75 8.54 13.08
CA THR A 208 4.36 8.32 11.69
C THR A 208 5.46 8.75 10.73
N LEU A 209 5.87 7.82 9.86
CA LEU A 209 6.79 8.10 8.77
C LEU A 209 6.02 8.13 7.45
N ILE A 210 6.19 9.21 6.68
CA ILE A 210 5.50 9.40 5.41
C ILE A 210 6.56 9.38 4.31
N PHE A 211 6.41 8.46 3.34
CA PHE A 211 7.26 8.39 2.16
C PHE A 211 6.48 8.74 0.91
N VAL A 212 7.12 9.46 -0.02
CA VAL A 212 6.56 9.74 -1.35
C VAL A 212 7.67 10.03 -2.34
N GLY A 213 7.54 9.57 -3.57
CA GLY A 213 8.36 10.02 -4.68
C GLY A 213 8.01 11.45 -5.10
N ASP A 214 8.99 12.24 -5.53
CA ASP A 214 8.71 13.60 -6.02
C ASP A 214 8.05 13.60 -7.41
N ASP A 215 8.21 12.52 -8.20
CA ASP A 215 7.56 12.29 -9.49
C ASP A 215 6.34 11.32 -9.40
N ASP A 216 5.80 11.12 -8.20
CA ASP A 216 4.62 10.27 -7.97
C ASP A 216 3.33 11.02 -8.29
N HIS A 217 2.93 10.98 -9.56
CA HIS A 217 1.77 11.66 -10.11
C HIS A 217 0.63 10.70 -10.44
N PHE A 218 -0.62 11.16 -10.31
CA PHE A 218 -1.75 10.48 -10.91
C PHE A 218 -1.77 10.75 -12.41
N VAL A 219 -1.79 9.70 -13.23
CA VAL A 219 -1.80 9.81 -14.71
C VAL A 219 -3.03 10.58 -15.24
N VAL A 220 -4.08 10.71 -14.44
CA VAL A 220 -5.38 11.22 -14.87
C VAL A 220 -5.87 12.45 -14.11
N SER A 221 -5.03 13.13 -13.31
CA SER A 221 -5.41 14.37 -12.62
C SER A 221 -4.18 15.24 -12.31
N ASP A 222 -4.38 16.55 -12.17
CA ASP A 222 -3.35 17.52 -11.75
C ASP A 222 -2.89 17.31 -10.29
N MET A 223 -3.36 16.27 -9.63
CA MET A 223 -3.04 15.97 -8.24
C MET A 223 -1.99 14.85 -8.16
N SER A 224 -1.11 14.97 -7.20
CA SER A 224 -0.04 14.01 -6.97
C SER A 224 -0.15 13.38 -5.59
N HIS A 225 0.44 12.19 -5.42
CA HIS A 225 0.62 11.61 -4.09
C HIS A 225 1.51 12.51 -3.23
N ARG A 226 2.36 13.34 -3.86
CA ARG A 226 3.15 14.35 -3.17
C ARG A 226 2.27 15.35 -2.41
N SER A 227 1.24 15.90 -3.03
CA SER A 227 0.29 16.80 -2.35
C SER A 227 -0.48 16.08 -1.24
N GLY A 228 -0.85 14.81 -1.46
CA GLY A 228 -1.45 13.96 -0.43
C GLY A 228 -0.53 13.76 0.78
N ALA A 229 0.75 13.50 0.54
CA ALA A 229 1.76 13.35 1.59
C ALA A 229 1.99 14.63 2.40
N ASP A 230 1.97 15.80 1.73
CA ASP A 230 2.06 17.10 2.41
C ASP A 230 0.85 17.37 3.33
N ILE A 231 -0.36 16.95 2.91
CA ILE A 231 -1.58 17.02 3.77
C ILE A 231 -1.43 16.10 4.99
N LEU A 232 -0.97 14.86 4.79
CA LEU A 232 -0.73 13.93 5.89
C LEU A 232 0.29 14.48 6.88
N ALA A 233 1.42 15.01 6.37
CA ALA A 233 2.48 15.56 7.21
C ALA A 233 2.04 16.80 8.03
N LYS A 234 1.15 17.61 7.47
CA LYS A 234 0.58 18.76 8.18
C LYS A 234 -0.50 18.36 9.19
N GLY A 235 -1.24 17.29 8.91
CA GLY A 235 -2.37 16.85 9.71
C GLY A 235 -2.02 15.93 10.87
N ILE A 236 -0.97 15.10 10.74
CA ILE A 236 -0.55 14.12 11.75
C ILE A 236 0.52 14.75 12.65
N PRO A 237 0.25 14.96 13.96
CA PRO A 237 1.13 15.74 14.82
C PRO A 237 2.54 15.17 15.01
N ASN A 238 2.68 13.85 15.05
CA ASN A 238 3.95 13.16 15.26
C ASN A 238 4.41 12.48 13.97
N SER A 239 4.59 13.26 12.90
CA SER A 239 4.95 12.74 11.60
C SER A 239 6.25 13.34 11.05
N LYS A 240 6.93 12.54 10.23
CA LYS A 240 8.11 12.94 9.45
C LYS A 240 7.86 12.61 7.98
N LEU A 241 8.02 13.60 7.10
CA LEU A 241 7.91 13.43 5.66
C LEU A 241 9.29 13.21 5.05
N VAL A 242 9.42 12.17 4.24
CA VAL A 242 10.59 11.85 3.42
C VAL A 242 10.18 11.85 1.96
N VAL A 243 10.79 12.70 1.17
CA VAL A 243 10.58 12.79 -0.27
C VAL A 243 11.73 12.11 -0.98
N LEU A 244 11.43 11.21 -1.90
CA LEU A 244 12.39 10.40 -2.62
C LEU A 244 12.62 11.00 -4.02
N PRO A 245 13.80 11.59 -4.29
CA PRO A 245 14.05 12.27 -5.56
C PRO A 245 14.04 11.32 -6.76
N GLY A 246 13.30 11.66 -7.80
CA GLY A 246 13.20 10.91 -9.05
C GLY A 246 12.40 9.62 -8.96
N GLU A 247 11.75 9.35 -7.82
CA GLU A 247 10.97 8.14 -7.64
C GLU A 247 9.49 8.38 -7.98
N ARG A 248 8.87 7.34 -8.55
CA ARG A 248 7.43 7.23 -8.79
C ARG A 248 6.78 6.30 -7.77
N HIS A 249 5.55 5.86 -8.06
CA HIS A 249 4.69 5.12 -7.14
C HIS A 249 5.27 3.80 -6.62
N SER A 250 6.00 3.06 -7.46
CA SER A 250 6.42 1.67 -7.16
C SER A 250 7.86 1.53 -6.65
N TYR A 251 8.42 2.57 -6.01
CA TYR A 251 9.79 2.53 -5.47
C TYR A 251 10.04 1.40 -4.45
N PHE A 252 9.02 0.85 -3.81
CA PHE A 252 9.15 -0.31 -2.93
C PHE A 252 9.54 -1.59 -3.69
N TYR A 253 9.18 -1.69 -4.95
CA TYR A 253 9.32 -2.90 -5.76
C TYR A 253 10.50 -2.84 -6.72
N THR A 254 11.51 -2.02 -6.40
CA THR A 254 12.76 -1.92 -7.13
C THR A 254 13.90 -2.54 -6.34
N GLU A 255 14.84 -3.24 -7.04
CA GLU A 255 16.06 -3.71 -6.39
C GLU A 255 16.91 -2.51 -5.92
N PRO A 256 17.61 -2.61 -4.76
CA PRO A 256 18.56 -1.57 -4.36
C PRO A 256 19.66 -1.48 -5.42
N GLU A 257 19.70 -0.41 -6.19
CA GLU A 257 20.81 -0.18 -7.09
C GLU A 257 22.10 0.04 -6.30
N LYS A 258 23.13 -0.71 -6.63
CA LYS A 258 24.53 -0.42 -6.25
C LYS A 258 25.08 0.58 -7.25
N GLY A 259 24.68 1.86 -7.18
CA GLY A 259 25.07 2.85 -8.17
C GLY A 259 25.33 4.26 -7.62
N PRO A 260 25.96 5.17 -8.39
CA PRO A 260 26.53 6.44 -7.94
C PRO A 260 25.51 7.56 -7.57
N ARG A 261 24.21 7.31 -7.57
CA ARG A 261 23.17 8.26 -7.12
C ARG A 261 22.83 8.14 -5.63
N TYR A 262 23.65 7.41 -4.89
CA TYR A 262 23.45 7.25 -3.46
C TYR A 262 23.95 8.48 -2.70
N ASP A 263 23.04 9.28 -2.15
CA ASP A 263 23.33 10.20 -1.05
C ASP A 263 23.13 9.41 0.26
N PRO A 264 24.20 9.15 1.03
CA PRO A 264 24.11 8.40 2.29
C PRO A 264 23.27 9.10 3.36
N ARG A 265 22.89 10.36 3.16
CA ARG A 265 22.01 11.14 4.03
C ARG A 265 20.52 10.91 3.72
N ILE A 266 20.21 10.34 2.56
CA ILE A 266 18.83 9.99 2.16
C ILE A 266 18.70 8.49 2.40
N PRO A 267 17.76 8.01 3.22
CA PRO A 267 17.48 6.58 3.33
C PRO A 267 17.28 6.06 1.90
N LYS A 268 18.05 5.03 1.52
CA LYS A 268 17.88 4.39 0.21
C LYS A 268 16.39 4.20 -0.01
N GLY A 269 15.82 4.60 -1.15
CA GLY A 269 14.39 4.64 -1.50
C GLY A 269 13.59 3.37 -1.21
N LYS A 270 14.00 2.65 -0.22
CA LYS A 270 13.41 1.45 0.35
C LYS A 270 13.19 1.68 1.82
N LEU A 271 12.03 1.25 2.26
CA LEU A 271 11.82 0.99 3.66
C LEU A 271 12.91 0.00 4.09
N SER A 272 13.91 0.49 4.79
CA SER A 272 15.00 -0.30 5.34
C SER A 272 14.85 -0.33 6.86
N ARG A 273 15.52 -1.28 7.50
CA ARG A 273 15.66 -1.30 8.97
C ARG A 273 16.19 0.03 9.53
N ALA A 274 17.02 0.73 8.76
CA ALA A 274 17.55 2.03 9.15
C ALA A 274 16.43 3.09 9.19
N SER A 275 15.45 3.04 8.26
CA SER A 275 14.30 3.94 8.23
C SER A 275 13.41 3.82 9.47
N LEU A 276 13.32 2.62 10.06
CA LEU A 276 12.56 2.39 11.30
C LEU A 276 13.20 3.00 12.54
N LYS A 277 14.50 3.31 12.51
CA LYS A 277 15.19 3.98 13.62
C LYS A 277 14.93 5.49 13.65
N GLU A 278 14.31 6.02 12.60
CA GLU A 278 14.01 7.43 12.47
C GLU A 278 12.64 7.84 13.06
N ILE A 279 11.87 6.83 13.49
CA ILE A 279 10.58 6.98 14.21
C ILE A 279 10.63 6.16 15.55
#